data_9eed3b9c3c9c6c2625f77c21e1d9daed
#
_entry.id   9eed3b9c3c9c6c2625f77c21e1d9daed
#
_cell.length_a   1.000
_cell.length_b   1.000
_cell.length_c   1.000
_cell.angle_alpha   90.00
_cell.angle_beta   90.00
_cell.angle_gamma   90.00
#
_symmetry.space_group_name_H-M   'P 1'
#
loop_
_entity.id
_entity.type
_entity.pdbx_description
1 polymer ?
#
loop_
_entity_poly.entity_id
_entity_poly.type
_entity_poly.pdbx_seq_one_letter_code
_entity_poly.pdbx_strand_id
1 'polypeptide(L)'
;ELHVPVETYNAVLHGLCLTHHLDKAYALLRSMGQNGVPSPSITTINVLLRAQARQKQLHAMADTLRCIAPLGLHPDVVTFTTVLDALLRTSTSPAMAQQAVQQVMQLMQSMDVQPNSVTLTSMIKACLHTKDDVPPRIGVALQLMHTMCTNLKVAPTAITFETLILGLVPFSSRLDREAYELPPSLSQPWPPLWPNEAPPQEPLPAVTRLVLLLWHMMVQQHITPTPDTYRSLVRLLMAPQAPMFCFRRGVCITDALLHAHGDLLRHVQA
;
A
#
# COMPACT_ATOMS: atom_id res chain seq x y z
N GLU A 1 5.36 44.71 3.67
CA GLU A 1 6.12 43.49 3.30
C GLU A 1 5.14 42.42 2.86
N LEU A 2 5.33 41.89 1.64
CA LEU A 2 4.50 40.81 1.13
C LEU A 2 4.88 39.52 1.91
N HIS A 3 4.00 39.11 2.81
CA HIS A 3 4.17 37.82 3.50
C HIS A 3 3.83 36.68 2.55
N VAL A 4 4.86 36.00 2.00
CA VAL A 4 4.68 34.85 1.14
C VAL A 4 4.54 33.59 2.00
N PRO A 5 3.42 32.85 1.91
CA PRO A 5 3.19 31.67 2.74
C PRO A 5 4.11 30.50 2.36
N VAL A 6 4.37 29.60 3.33
CA VAL A 6 5.28 28.44 3.15
C VAL A 6 4.82 27.51 2.02
N GLU A 7 3.53 27.46 1.73
CA GLU A 7 2.94 26.67 0.65
C GLU A 7 3.47 27.09 -0.71
N THR A 8 3.70 28.40 -0.92
CA THR A 8 4.28 28.92 -2.16
C THR A 8 5.71 28.44 -2.34
N TYR A 9 6.51 28.47 -1.26
CA TYR A 9 7.88 27.91 -1.28
C TYR A 9 7.86 26.41 -1.56
N ASN A 10 6.93 25.67 -0.95
CA ASN A 10 6.76 24.24 -1.20
C ASN A 10 6.39 23.95 -2.67
N ALA A 11 5.54 24.78 -3.29
CA ALA A 11 5.18 24.64 -4.69
C ALA A 11 6.38 24.90 -5.62
N VAL A 12 7.18 25.94 -5.35
CA VAL A 12 8.41 26.23 -6.10
C VAL A 12 9.43 25.09 -5.91
N LEU A 13 9.63 24.64 -4.69
CA LEU A 13 10.53 23.54 -4.38
C LEU A 13 10.09 22.27 -5.09
N HIS A 14 8.80 21.97 -5.11
CA HIS A 14 8.25 20.83 -5.86
C HIS A 14 8.51 20.97 -7.36
N GLY A 15 8.32 22.16 -7.95
CA GLY A 15 8.62 22.46 -9.34
C GLY A 15 10.11 22.23 -9.67
N LEU A 16 11.02 22.72 -8.82
CA LEU A 16 12.46 22.51 -8.96
C LEU A 16 12.85 21.03 -8.89
N CYS A 17 12.20 20.27 -7.99
CA CYS A 17 12.38 18.83 -7.87
C CYS A 17 11.89 18.06 -9.11
N LEU A 18 10.76 18.47 -9.69
CA LEU A 18 10.22 17.87 -10.92
C LEU A 18 11.10 18.12 -12.15
N THR A 19 11.73 19.30 -12.21
CA THR A 19 12.63 19.69 -13.30
C THR A 19 14.08 19.26 -13.08
N HIS A 20 14.34 18.41 -12.10
CA HIS A 20 15.67 17.88 -11.74
C HIS A 20 16.69 18.93 -11.28
N HIS A 21 16.25 20.11 -10.84
CA HIS A 21 17.12 21.18 -10.32
C HIS A 21 17.29 21.08 -8.80
N LEU A 22 17.82 19.95 -8.30
CA LEU A 22 17.96 19.71 -6.88
C LEU A 22 18.91 20.71 -6.21
N ASP A 23 19.96 21.17 -6.86
CA ASP A 23 20.89 22.16 -6.31
C ASP A 23 20.16 23.46 -5.96
N LYS A 24 19.23 23.92 -6.84
CA LYS A 24 18.38 25.09 -6.57
C LYS A 24 17.36 24.80 -5.47
N ALA A 25 16.83 23.59 -5.41
CA ALA A 25 15.92 23.16 -4.34
C ALA A 25 16.62 23.19 -2.97
N TYR A 26 17.86 22.70 -2.88
CA TYR A 26 18.66 22.79 -1.66
C TYR A 26 19.03 24.25 -1.30
N ALA A 27 19.35 25.09 -2.27
CA ALA A 27 19.60 26.50 -2.04
C ALA A 27 18.36 27.20 -1.48
N LEU A 28 17.19 26.93 -2.05
CA LEU A 28 15.91 27.44 -1.57
C LEU A 28 15.63 26.97 -0.13
N LEU A 29 15.81 25.68 0.16
CA LEU A 29 15.61 25.14 1.51
C LEU A 29 16.55 25.83 2.54
N ARG A 30 17.81 26.09 2.20
CA ARG A 30 18.76 26.78 3.08
C ARG A 30 18.37 28.24 3.35
N SER A 31 17.69 28.89 2.42
CA SER A 31 17.21 30.28 2.61
C SER A 31 15.96 30.37 3.47
N MET A 32 15.22 29.25 3.63
CA MET A 32 14.03 29.20 4.47
C MET A 32 14.42 29.36 5.96
N GLY A 33 13.59 30.10 6.69
CA GLY A 33 13.87 30.48 8.08
C GLY A 33 14.83 31.67 8.26
N GLN A 34 15.31 32.27 7.16
CA GLN A 34 16.22 33.41 7.18
C GLN A 34 15.60 34.62 6.48
N ASN A 35 16.01 35.84 6.88
CA ASN A 35 15.66 37.11 6.20
C ASN A 35 14.16 37.29 5.90
N GLY A 36 13.28 36.89 6.80
CA GLY A 36 11.82 37.03 6.62
C GLY A 36 11.19 35.93 5.76
N VAL A 37 11.97 34.94 5.30
CA VAL A 37 11.45 33.76 4.62
C VAL A 37 10.89 32.77 5.68
N PRO A 38 9.68 32.19 5.49
CA PRO A 38 9.11 31.27 6.47
C PRO A 38 10.00 30.04 6.66
N SER A 39 10.00 29.49 7.88
CA SER A 39 10.73 28.26 8.20
C SER A 39 10.17 27.06 7.43
N PRO A 40 11.02 26.08 7.09
CA PRO A 40 10.54 24.88 6.42
C PRO A 40 9.56 24.11 7.32
N SER A 41 8.58 23.46 6.70
CA SER A 41 7.62 22.56 7.36
C SER A 41 7.95 21.09 7.07
N ILE A 42 7.29 20.16 7.74
CA ILE A 42 7.43 18.73 7.42
C ILE A 42 7.02 18.44 5.96
N THR A 43 6.05 19.19 5.43
CA THR A 43 5.68 19.10 4.00
C THR A 43 6.83 19.50 3.09
N THR A 44 7.60 20.54 3.44
CA THR A 44 8.82 20.96 2.71
C THR A 44 9.83 19.82 2.65
N ILE A 45 10.08 19.17 3.78
CA ILE A 45 11.00 18.03 3.89
C ILE A 45 10.49 16.84 3.07
N ASN A 46 9.19 16.54 3.14
CA ASN A 46 8.58 15.44 2.37
C ASN A 46 8.64 15.65 0.85
N VAL A 47 8.54 16.89 0.36
CA VAL A 47 8.75 17.22 -1.06
C VAL A 47 10.16 16.85 -1.50
N LEU A 48 11.16 17.21 -0.69
CA LEU A 48 12.56 16.89 -0.98
C LEU A 48 12.84 15.38 -0.92
N LEU A 49 12.36 14.70 0.12
CA LEU A 49 12.48 13.25 0.25
C LEU A 49 11.88 12.50 -0.95
N ARG A 50 10.71 12.92 -1.45
CA ARG A 50 10.10 12.33 -2.64
C ARG A 50 10.96 12.52 -3.90
N ALA A 51 11.61 13.69 -4.04
CA ALA A 51 12.50 13.94 -5.17
C ALA A 51 13.75 13.06 -5.11
N GLN A 52 14.36 12.96 -3.93
CA GLN A 52 15.52 12.09 -3.67
C GLN A 52 15.17 10.61 -3.89
N ALA A 53 13.99 10.17 -3.44
CA ALA A 53 13.49 8.82 -3.66
C ALA A 53 13.35 8.47 -5.15
N ARG A 54 12.82 9.39 -5.96
CA ARG A 54 12.71 9.21 -7.41
C ARG A 54 14.08 9.08 -8.08
N GLN A 55 15.09 9.78 -7.58
CA GLN A 55 16.47 9.74 -8.08
C GLN A 55 17.31 8.64 -7.42
N LYS A 56 16.73 7.82 -6.55
CA LYS A 56 17.39 6.73 -5.82
C LYS A 56 18.57 7.21 -4.95
N GLN A 57 18.52 8.45 -4.46
CA GLN A 57 19.57 9.08 -3.64
C GLN A 57 19.39 8.76 -2.15
N LEU A 58 19.57 7.50 -1.76
CA LEU A 58 19.32 7.04 -0.38
C LEU A 58 20.19 7.77 0.66
N HIS A 59 21.46 8.08 0.35
CA HIS A 59 22.34 8.82 1.25
C HIS A 59 21.81 10.24 1.52
N ALA A 60 21.40 10.95 0.47
CA ALA A 60 20.81 12.29 0.61
C ALA A 60 19.50 12.25 1.41
N MET A 61 18.68 11.18 1.24
CA MET A 61 17.49 10.97 2.06
C MET A 61 17.84 10.79 3.54
N ALA A 62 18.86 10.00 3.86
CA ALA A 62 19.32 9.81 5.24
C ALA A 62 19.75 11.14 5.87
N ASP A 63 20.49 11.98 5.14
CA ASP A 63 20.90 13.30 5.61
C ASP A 63 19.69 14.23 5.81
N THR A 64 18.74 14.20 4.90
CA THR A 64 17.48 14.98 5.02
C THR A 64 16.68 14.54 6.24
N LEU A 65 16.58 13.25 6.53
CA LEU A 65 15.90 12.74 7.73
C LEU A 65 16.60 13.19 9.01
N ARG A 66 17.94 13.24 9.05
CA ARG A 66 18.69 13.75 10.21
C ARG A 66 18.42 15.22 10.47
N CYS A 67 18.05 16.00 9.47
CA CYS A 67 17.74 17.43 9.63
C CYS A 67 16.36 17.69 10.25
N ILE A 68 15.49 16.71 10.35
CA ILE A 68 14.11 16.89 10.87
C ILE A 68 14.11 17.34 12.32
N ALA A 69 14.82 16.61 13.20
CA ALA A 69 14.88 16.90 14.62
C ALA A 69 15.56 18.25 14.95
N PRO A 70 16.72 18.61 14.35
CA PRO A 70 17.33 19.93 14.53
C PRO A 70 16.45 21.11 14.09
N LEU A 71 15.52 20.90 13.15
CA LEU A 71 14.55 21.91 12.72
C LEU A 71 13.33 21.99 13.63
N GLY A 72 13.26 21.20 14.70
CA GLY A 72 12.09 21.12 15.58
C GLY A 72 10.87 20.53 14.92
N LEU A 73 11.05 19.76 13.82
CA LEU A 73 9.97 19.13 13.07
C LEU A 73 9.77 17.68 13.54
N HIS A 74 8.56 17.19 13.35
CA HIS A 74 8.21 15.78 13.59
C HIS A 74 7.89 15.09 12.27
N PRO A 75 8.50 13.92 11.98
CA PRO A 75 8.16 13.16 10.80
C PRO A 75 6.71 12.66 10.88
N ASP A 76 6.07 12.54 9.73
CA ASP A 76 4.70 12.07 9.60
C ASP A 76 4.63 10.77 8.79
N VAL A 77 3.41 10.25 8.61
CA VAL A 77 3.12 9.06 7.79
C VAL A 77 3.70 9.18 6.38
N VAL A 78 3.66 10.40 5.80
CA VAL A 78 4.16 10.64 4.44
C VAL A 78 5.67 10.53 4.39
N THR A 79 6.37 10.97 5.42
CA THR A 79 7.82 10.81 5.59
C THR A 79 8.20 9.33 5.53
N PHE A 80 7.59 8.50 6.38
CA PHE A 80 7.94 7.08 6.49
C PHE A 80 7.53 6.26 5.26
N THR A 81 6.36 6.55 4.67
CA THR A 81 5.94 5.87 3.43
C THR A 81 6.84 6.22 2.25
N THR A 82 7.34 7.45 2.19
CA THR A 82 8.30 7.88 1.15
C THR A 82 9.65 7.17 1.32
N VAL A 83 10.14 7.04 2.56
CA VAL A 83 11.37 6.30 2.86
C VAL A 83 11.22 4.82 2.50
N LEU A 84 10.12 4.21 2.89
CA LEU A 84 9.86 2.81 2.56
C LEU A 84 9.78 2.58 1.04
N ASP A 85 9.05 3.42 0.30
CA ASP A 85 8.96 3.31 -1.15
C ASP A 85 10.35 3.39 -1.81
N ALA A 86 11.22 4.29 -1.33
CA ALA A 86 12.59 4.40 -1.81
C ALA A 86 13.42 3.14 -1.52
N LEU A 87 13.34 2.60 -0.30
CA LEU A 87 14.04 1.37 0.09
C LEU A 87 13.54 0.16 -0.70
N LEU A 88 12.22 0.05 -0.89
CA LEU A 88 11.63 -1.03 -1.68
C LEU A 88 12.03 -0.97 -3.15
N ARG A 89 12.14 0.22 -3.75
CA ARG A 89 12.61 0.37 -5.14
C ARG A 89 14.06 -0.06 -5.35
N THR A 90 14.87 0.02 -4.32
CA THR A 90 16.29 -0.39 -4.36
C THR A 90 16.50 -1.84 -3.91
N SER A 91 15.49 -2.46 -3.29
CA SER A 91 15.56 -3.85 -2.84
C SER A 91 15.50 -4.81 -4.02
N THR A 92 16.45 -5.72 -4.12
CA THR A 92 16.56 -6.72 -5.20
C THR A 92 15.99 -8.10 -4.78
N SER A 93 15.74 -8.31 -3.49
CA SER A 93 15.22 -9.59 -2.98
C SER A 93 14.07 -9.39 -1.98
N PRO A 94 13.20 -10.40 -1.79
CA PRO A 94 12.15 -10.37 -0.76
C PRO A 94 12.72 -10.15 0.66
N ALA A 95 13.86 -10.75 0.97
CA ALA A 95 14.52 -10.58 2.28
C ALA A 95 14.95 -9.13 2.53
N MET A 96 15.53 -8.46 1.53
CA MET A 96 15.87 -7.03 1.63
C MET A 96 14.61 -6.16 1.79
N ALA A 97 13.53 -6.48 1.10
CA ALA A 97 12.27 -5.76 1.24
C ALA A 97 11.67 -5.93 2.65
N GLN A 98 11.72 -7.13 3.21
CA GLN A 98 11.30 -7.40 4.58
C GLN A 98 12.16 -6.64 5.60
N GLN A 99 13.47 -6.61 5.40
CA GLN A 99 14.38 -5.83 6.23
C GLN A 99 14.08 -4.33 6.16
N ALA A 100 13.80 -3.80 4.96
CA ALA A 100 13.42 -2.40 4.78
C ALA A 100 12.15 -2.04 5.56
N VAL A 101 11.13 -2.89 5.52
CA VAL A 101 9.91 -2.70 6.32
C VAL A 101 10.23 -2.69 7.81
N GLN A 102 11.03 -3.65 8.30
CA GLN A 102 11.41 -3.71 9.70
C GLN A 102 12.20 -2.47 10.14
N GLN A 103 13.14 -1.99 9.33
CA GLN A 103 13.90 -0.78 9.61
C GLN A 103 13.01 0.45 9.69
N VAL A 104 12.06 0.62 8.78
CA VAL A 104 11.12 1.75 8.82
C VAL A 104 10.22 1.67 10.04
N MET A 105 9.73 0.50 10.41
CA MET A 105 8.92 0.32 11.63
C MET A 105 9.72 0.65 12.90
N GLN A 106 10.97 0.22 12.98
CA GLN A 106 11.87 0.58 14.09
C GLN A 106 12.14 2.08 14.15
N LEU A 107 12.35 2.72 12.99
CA LEU A 107 12.54 4.16 12.89
C LEU A 107 11.30 4.93 13.36
N MET A 108 10.09 4.51 12.95
CA MET A 108 8.84 5.08 13.45
C MET A 108 8.74 4.99 14.97
N GLN A 109 9.04 3.82 15.51
CA GLN A 109 9.01 3.59 16.96
C GLN A 109 10.04 4.44 17.71
N SER A 110 11.26 4.59 17.17
CA SER A 110 12.32 5.43 17.78
C SER A 110 11.99 6.92 17.78
N MET A 111 11.11 7.36 16.88
CA MET A 111 10.64 8.74 16.77
C MET A 111 9.24 8.95 17.40
N ASP A 112 8.75 7.96 18.17
CA ASP A 112 7.43 7.97 18.83
C ASP A 112 6.25 8.19 17.86
N VAL A 113 6.41 7.74 16.61
CA VAL A 113 5.34 7.79 15.61
C VAL A 113 4.66 6.43 15.52
N GLN A 114 3.43 6.36 16.00
CA GLN A 114 2.65 5.12 15.96
C GLN A 114 2.09 4.89 14.56
N PRO A 115 2.36 3.71 13.95
CA PRO A 115 1.73 3.36 12.67
C PRO A 115 0.20 3.24 12.84
N ASN A 116 -0.53 3.84 11.93
CA ASN A 116 -1.97 3.72 11.85
C ASN A 116 -2.42 2.94 10.60
N SER A 117 -3.71 2.75 10.41
CA SER A 117 -4.25 2.02 9.25
C SER A 117 -3.83 2.63 7.91
N VAL A 118 -3.70 3.95 7.83
CA VAL A 118 -3.26 4.66 6.62
C VAL A 118 -1.79 4.37 6.33
N THR A 119 -0.92 4.44 7.38
CA THR A 119 0.50 4.10 7.27
C THR A 119 0.69 2.70 6.71
N LEU A 120 0.06 1.72 7.37
CA LEU A 120 0.24 0.30 7.03
C LEU A 120 -0.35 -0.03 5.66
N THR A 121 -1.51 0.54 5.32
CA THR A 121 -2.09 0.40 3.98
C THR A 121 -1.19 1.00 2.89
N SER A 122 -0.57 2.15 3.16
CA SER A 122 0.38 2.76 2.22
C SER A 122 1.65 1.92 2.05
N MET A 123 2.14 1.30 3.12
CA MET A 123 3.26 0.35 3.08
C MET A 123 2.90 -0.92 2.29
N ILE A 124 1.72 -1.49 2.51
CA ILE A 124 1.19 -2.62 1.74
C ILE A 124 1.11 -2.25 0.25
N LYS A 125 0.57 -1.08 -0.06
CA LYS A 125 0.50 -0.56 -1.42
C LYS A 125 1.88 -0.46 -2.07
N ALA A 126 2.88 0.06 -1.36
CA ALA A 126 4.26 0.17 -1.86
C ALA A 126 4.89 -1.22 -2.13
N CYS A 127 4.53 -2.25 -1.37
CA CYS A 127 4.99 -3.62 -1.61
C CYS A 127 4.36 -4.23 -2.87
N LEU A 128 3.11 -3.90 -3.20
CA LEU A 128 2.36 -4.49 -4.30
C LEU A 128 2.53 -3.73 -5.62
N HIS A 129 2.67 -2.41 -5.56
CA HIS A 129 2.85 -1.56 -6.75
C HIS A 129 4.33 -1.46 -7.11
N THR A 130 4.87 -2.47 -7.74
CA THR A 130 6.21 -2.43 -8.31
C THR A 130 6.11 -1.90 -9.75
N LYS A 131 6.95 -0.94 -10.10
CA LYS A 131 7.12 -0.52 -11.49
C LYS A 131 8.04 -1.54 -12.17
N ASP A 132 7.65 -1.94 -13.39
CA ASP A 132 8.46 -2.69 -14.35
C ASP A 132 9.15 -3.97 -13.80
N ASP A 133 8.83 -5.11 -14.35
CA ASP A 133 9.49 -6.44 -14.24
C ASP A 133 9.87 -6.97 -12.83
N VAL A 134 9.68 -6.21 -11.77
CA VAL A 134 9.92 -6.68 -10.39
C VAL A 134 8.64 -7.35 -9.90
N PRO A 135 8.70 -8.63 -9.50
CA PRO A 135 7.52 -9.31 -8.96
C PRO A 135 7.02 -8.61 -7.69
N PRO A 136 5.70 -8.54 -7.50
CA PRO A 136 5.13 -7.94 -6.29
C PRO A 136 5.60 -8.69 -5.06
N ARG A 137 5.91 -7.95 -4.01
CA ARG A 137 6.38 -8.50 -2.74
C ARG A 137 5.20 -8.93 -1.87
N ILE A 138 4.44 -9.88 -2.39
CA ILE A 138 3.18 -10.34 -1.78
C ILE A 138 3.39 -10.85 -0.36
N GLY A 139 4.44 -11.66 -0.13
CA GLY A 139 4.75 -12.16 1.21
C GLY A 139 4.98 -11.05 2.23
N VAL A 140 5.68 -9.99 1.83
CA VAL A 140 5.93 -8.83 2.71
C VAL A 140 4.63 -8.06 2.96
N ALA A 141 3.78 -7.87 1.94
CA ALA A 141 2.48 -7.22 2.09
C ALA A 141 1.55 -7.98 3.04
N LEU A 142 1.50 -9.31 2.93
CA LEU A 142 0.71 -10.17 3.81
C LEU A 142 1.26 -10.20 5.24
N GLN A 143 2.58 -10.20 5.40
CA GLN A 143 3.20 -10.10 6.71
C GLN A 143 2.90 -8.76 7.38
N LEU A 144 2.90 -7.66 6.63
CA LEU A 144 2.46 -6.36 7.13
C LEU A 144 1.00 -6.39 7.59
N MET A 145 0.11 -6.98 6.81
CA MET A 145 -1.29 -7.16 7.19
C MET A 145 -1.42 -7.98 8.47
N HIS A 146 -0.67 -9.07 8.60
CA HIS A 146 -0.64 -9.89 9.82
C HIS A 146 -0.13 -9.09 11.02
N THR A 147 1.00 -8.38 10.87
CA THR A 147 1.57 -7.52 11.92
C THR A 147 0.60 -6.43 12.35
N MET A 148 -0.13 -5.84 11.38
CA MET A 148 -1.18 -4.86 11.63
C MET A 148 -2.26 -5.41 12.60
N CYS A 149 -2.77 -6.59 12.32
CA CYS A 149 -3.85 -7.20 13.09
C CYS A 149 -3.40 -7.74 14.45
N THR A 150 -2.23 -8.38 14.52
CA THR A 150 -1.78 -9.13 15.71
C THR A 150 -0.94 -8.27 16.66
N ASN A 151 0.12 -7.67 16.16
CA ASN A 151 1.12 -6.99 17.00
C ASN A 151 0.70 -5.56 17.33
N LEU A 152 0.23 -4.83 16.32
CA LEU A 152 -0.13 -3.42 16.46
C LEU A 152 -1.59 -3.21 16.86
N LYS A 153 -2.42 -4.24 16.75
CA LYS A 153 -3.88 -4.19 17.01
C LYS A 153 -4.57 -3.06 16.24
N VAL A 154 -4.05 -2.73 15.07
CA VAL A 154 -4.64 -1.73 14.17
C VAL A 154 -5.63 -2.44 13.25
N ALA A 155 -6.89 -2.07 13.32
CA ALA A 155 -7.92 -2.67 12.48
C ALA A 155 -7.69 -2.32 10.98
N PRO A 156 -7.68 -3.32 10.09
CA PRO A 156 -7.65 -3.07 8.66
C PRO A 156 -8.94 -2.39 8.20
N THR A 157 -8.85 -1.55 7.19
CA THR A 157 -9.99 -0.83 6.61
C THR A 157 -10.40 -1.44 5.26
N ALA A 158 -11.56 -1.02 4.73
CA ALA A 158 -11.96 -1.39 3.37
C ALA A 158 -10.85 -1.12 2.35
N ILE A 159 -10.16 0.03 2.48
CA ILE A 159 -9.05 0.42 1.60
C ILE A 159 -7.86 -0.54 1.73
N THR A 160 -7.60 -1.08 2.93
CA THR A 160 -6.52 -2.07 3.15
C THR A 160 -6.80 -3.35 2.38
N PHE A 161 -8.00 -3.89 2.52
CA PHE A 161 -8.42 -5.11 1.79
C PHE A 161 -8.48 -4.88 0.29
N GLU A 162 -9.05 -3.75 -0.14
CA GLU A 162 -9.08 -3.36 -1.55
C GLU A 162 -7.68 -3.26 -2.15
N THR A 163 -6.75 -2.62 -1.45
CA THR A 163 -5.35 -2.50 -1.89
C THR A 163 -4.70 -3.88 -2.09
N LEU A 164 -4.95 -4.83 -1.18
CA LEU A 164 -4.45 -6.20 -1.30
C LEU A 164 -5.09 -6.93 -2.47
N ILE A 165 -6.41 -6.92 -2.57
CA ILE A 165 -7.15 -7.62 -3.63
C ILE A 165 -6.78 -7.07 -5.01
N LEU A 166 -6.84 -5.75 -5.19
CA LEU A 166 -6.48 -5.10 -6.47
C LEU A 166 -5.02 -5.32 -6.84
N GLY A 167 -4.14 -5.36 -5.85
CA GLY A 167 -2.72 -5.61 -6.06
C GLY A 167 -2.39 -7.06 -6.43
N LEU A 168 -3.22 -8.02 -6.04
CA LEU A 168 -3.01 -9.45 -6.29
C LEU A 168 -3.59 -9.93 -7.64
N VAL A 169 -4.74 -9.40 -8.04
CA VAL A 169 -5.47 -9.84 -9.25
C VAL A 169 -4.63 -9.78 -10.53
N PRO A 170 -3.83 -8.74 -10.82
CA PRO A 170 -3.02 -8.68 -12.04
C PRO A 170 -1.95 -9.78 -12.13
N PHE A 171 -1.58 -10.39 -11.02
CA PHE A 171 -0.52 -11.40 -10.94
C PHE A 171 -1.07 -12.84 -10.86
N SER A 172 -2.37 -13.05 -10.93
CA SER A 172 -3.01 -14.36 -10.81
C SER A 172 -2.39 -15.40 -11.73
N SER A 173 -2.16 -15.08 -12.99
CA SER A 173 -1.60 -16.01 -13.99
C SER A 173 -0.09 -16.28 -13.82
N ARG A 174 0.65 -15.39 -13.17
CA ARG A 174 2.10 -15.56 -12.93
C ARG A 174 2.37 -16.33 -11.64
N LEU A 175 1.63 -16.05 -10.58
CA LEU A 175 1.82 -16.66 -9.26
C LEU A 175 1.37 -18.13 -9.21
N ASP A 176 0.45 -18.53 -10.09
CA ASP A 176 0.04 -19.94 -10.19
C ASP A 176 1.13 -20.83 -10.79
N ARG A 177 2.12 -20.26 -11.48
CA ARG A 177 3.26 -20.99 -12.04
C ARG A 177 4.46 -21.11 -11.09
N GLU A 178 4.59 -20.15 -10.18
CA GLU A 178 5.60 -20.15 -9.14
C GLU A 178 4.93 -20.70 -7.87
N ALA A 179 5.43 -21.82 -7.34
CA ALA A 179 4.95 -22.39 -6.08
C ALA A 179 5.16 -21.37 -4.95
N TYR A 180 4.20 -20.47 -4.78
CA TYR A 180 4.26 -19.42 -3.77
C TYR A 180 3.85 -20.00 -2.42
N GLU A 181 4.82 -20.14 -1.52
CA GLU A 181 4.55 -20.55 -0.16
C GLU A 181 3.90 -19.40 0.61
N LEU A 182 2.64 -19.61 0.98
CA LEU A 182 1.97 -18.70 1.90
C LEU A 182 2.68 -18.69 3.25
N PRO A 183 2.78 -17.55 3.93
CA PRO A 183 3.28 -17.50 5.30
C PRO A 183 2.57 -18.53 6.18
N PRO A 184 3.27 -19.23 7.11
CA PRO A 184 2.67 -20.27 7.95
C PRO A 184 1.41 -19.81 8.69
N SER A 185 1.32 -18.55 9.04
CA SER A 185 0.16 -17.92 9.67
C SER A 185 -1.09 -17.85 8.78
N LEU A 186 -0.89 -17.94 7.46
CA LEU A 186 -1.96 -17.93 6.45
C LEU A 186 -2.14 -19.31 5.79
N SER A 187 -1.29 -20.29 6.13
CA SER A 187 -1.37 -21.67 5.64
C SER A 187 -2.23 -22.59 6.51
N GLN A 188 -2.80 -22.10 7.62
CA GLN A 188 -3.71 -22.88 8.44
C GLN A 188 -4.93 -23.34 7.64
N PRO A 189 -5.52 -24.52 8.00
CA PRO A 189 -6.70 -25.00 7.31
C PRO A 189 -7.79 -23.91 7.38
N TRP A 190 -8.19 -23.49 6.24
CA TRP A 190 -9.13 -22.39 6.04
C TRP A 190 -10.45 -22.71 6.69
N PRO A 191 -11.06 -21.78 7.43
CA PRO A 191 -12.46 -21.94 7.76
C PRO A 191 -13.22 -22.13 6.43
N PRO A 192 -14.24 -23.01 6.40
CA PRO A 192 -15.03 -23.19 5.18
C PRO A 192 -15.47 -21.82 4.70
N LEU A 193 -15.06 -21.45 3.49
CA LEU A 193 -15.33 -20.14 2.89
C LEU A 193 -16.85 -19.84 2.87
N TRP A 194 -17.64 -20.92 2.99
CA TRP A 194 -19.08 -20.89 3.16
C TRP A 194 -19.52 -22.05 4.06
N PRO A 195 -20.36 -21.79 5.06
CA PRO A 195 -20.66 -22.76 6.12
C PRO A 195 -21.35 -24.05 5.66
N ASN A 196 -21.86 -24.15 4.43
CA ASN A 196 -22.70 -25.26 3.97
C ASN A 196 -22.22 -25.92 2.66
N GLU A 197 -20.98 -25.68 2.21
CA GLU A 197 -20.51 -26.26 0.94
C GLU A 197 -19.31 -27.18 1.08
N ALA A 198 -19.31 -28.22 0.27
CA ALA A 198 -18.19 -29.13 0.14
C ALA A 198 -16.95 -28.37 -0.41
N PRO A 199 -15.74 -28.69 0.09
CA PRO A 199 -14.52 -28.10 -0.42
C PRO A 199 -14.39 -28.40 -1.94
N PRO A 200 -13.76 -27.50 -2.72
CA PRO A 200 -13.56 -27.73 -4.14
C PRO A 200 -12.75 -29.03 -4.35
N GLN A 201 -13.17 -29.86 -5.29
CA GLN A 201 -12.52 -31.11 -5.63
C GLN A 201 -11.12 -30.89 -6.23
N GLU A 202 -10.89 -29.73 -6.86
CA GLU A 202 -9.60 -29.33 -7.40
C GLU A 202 -8.95 -28.24 -6.53
N PRO A 203 -7.62 -28.27 -6.36
CA PRO A 203 -6.91 -27.24 -5.62
C PRO A 203 -7.08 -25.89 -6.35
N LEU A 204 -7.64 -24.90 -5.64
CA LEU A 204 -7.76 -23.54 -6.18
C LEU A 204 -6.35 -22.93 -6.38
N PRO A 205 -6.17 -22.11 -7.43
CA PRO A 205 -4.97 -21.34 -7.63
C PRO A 205 -4.61 -20.52 -6.37
N ALA A 206 -3.33 -20.38 -6.06
CA ALA A 206 -2.85 -19.75 -4.83
C ALA A 206 -3.40 -18.32 -4.64
N VAL A 207 -3.43 -17.54 -5.72
CA VAL A 207 -3.97 -16.15 -5.69
C VAL A 207 -5.47 -16.17 -5.44
N THR A 208 -6.20 -17.07 -6.09
CA THR A 208 -7.64 -17.19 -5.91
C THR A 208 -7.98 -17.51 -4.45
N ARG A 209 -7.25 -18.49 -3.86
CA ARG A 209 -7.40 -18.81 -2.43
C ARG A 209 -7.17 -17.59 -1.56
N LEU A 210 -6.07 -16.88 -1.79
CA LEU A 210 -5.70 -15.71 -1.00
C LEU A 210 -6.74 -14.59 -1.10
N VAL A 211 -7.21 -14.29 -2.30
CA VAL A 211 -8.22 -13.25 -2.52
C VAL A 211 -9.56 -13.64 -1.86
N LEU A 212 -9.95 -14.91 -1.92
CA LEU A 212 -11.14 -15.40 -1.22
C LEU A 212 -10.98 -15.33 0.31
N LEU A 213 -9.78 -15.56 0.83
CA LEU A 213 -9.50 -15.36 2.26
C LEU A 213 -9.67 -13.91 2.66
N LEU A 214 -9.03 -13.01 1.95
CA LEU A 214 -9.15 -11.57 2.23
C LEU A 214 -10.61 -11.13 2.19
N TRP A 215 -11.36 -11.63 1.22
CA TRP A 215 -12.80 -11.41 1.14
C TRP A 215 -13.54 -11.94 2.39
N HIS A 216 -13.27 -13.16 2.80
CA HIS A 216 -13.88 -13.76 3.97
C HIS A 216 -13.55 -12.97 5.25
N MET A 217 -12.27 -12.58 5.44
CA MET A 217 -11.86 -11.73 6.57
C MET A 217 -12.59 -10.39 6.55
N MET A 218 -12.77 -9.78 5.39
CA MET A 218 -13.48 -8.52 5.22
C MET A 218 -14.96 -8.64 5.65
N VAL A 219 -15.62 -9.72 5.23
CA VAL A 219 -17.02 -10.01 5.59
C VAL A 219 -17.15 -10.29 7.10
N GLN A 220 -16.24 -11.09 7.67
CA GLN A 220 -16.25 -11.37 9.10
C GLN A 220 -16.07 -10.12 9.98
N GLN A 221 -15.30 -9.16 9.50
CA GLN A 221 -15.09 -7.87 10.19
C GLN A 221 -16.19 -6.85 9.89
N HIS A 222 -17.28 -7.25 9.21
CA HIS A 222 -18.38 -6.38 8.81
C HIS A 222 -17.94 -5.15 7.98
N ILE A 223 -16.84 -5.29 7.23
CA ILE A 223 -16.36 -4.24 6.35
C ILE A 223 -17.09 -4.36 5.01
N THR A 224 -17.77 -3.29 4.60
CA THR A 224 -18.47 -3.25 3.32
C THR A 224 -17.48 -3.13 2.16
N PRO A 225 -17.48 -4.06 1.20
CA PRO A 225 -16.62 -3.99 0.03
C PRO A 225 -17.00 -2.83 -0.89
N THR A 226 -16.00 -2.26 -1.54
CA THR A 226 -16.23 -1.23 -2.57
C THR A 226 -16.65 -1.87 -3.91
N PRO A 227 -17.28 -1.13 -4.82
CA PRO A 227 -17.60 -1.63 -6.16
C PRO A 227 -16.36 -2.14 -6.92
N ASP A 228 -15.18 -1.55 -6.70
CA ASP A 228 -13.94 -1.98 -7.34
C ASP A 228 -13.42 -3.31 -6.77
N THR A 229 -13.59 -3.53 -5.47
CA THR A 229 -13.33 -4.84 -4.83
C THR A 229 -14.17 -5.94 -5.47
N TYR A 230 -15.47 -5.71 -5.62
CA TYR A 230 -16.37 -6.67 -6.26
C TYR A 230 -15.99 -6.93 -7.72
N ARG A 231 -15.74 -5.88 -8.50
CA ARG A 231 -15.33 -6.00 -9.90
C ARG A 231 -14.09 -6.86 -10.07
N SER A 232 -13.13 -6.71 -9.17
CA SER A 232 -11.88 -7.47 -9.17
C SER A 232 -12.08 -8.93 -8.80
N LEU A 233 -12.91 -9.19 -7.78
CA LEU A 233 -13.33 -10.55 -7.42
C LEU A 233 -14.02 -11.27 -8.56
N VAL A 234 -15.01 -10.62 -9.18
CA VAL A 234 -15.74 -11.19 -10.31
C VAL A 234 -14.79 -11.49 -11.46
N ARG A 235 -13.89 -10.57 -11.82
CA ARG A 235 -12.88 -10.80 -12.87
C ARG A 235 -12.00 -12.01 -12.58
N LEU A 236 -11.57 -12.19 -11.35
CA LEU A 236 -10.72 -13.31 -10.95
C LEU A 236 -11.50 -14.64 -11.01
N LEU A 237 -12.72 -14.66 -10.45
CA LEU A 237 -13.53 -15.86 -10.33
C LEU A 237 -14.16 -16.30 -11.65
N MET A 238 -14.41 -15.35 -12.56
CA MET A 238 -14.97 -15.61 -13.89
C MET A 238 -13.90 -15.65 -15.00
N ALA A 239 -12.62 -15.71 -14.65
CA ALA A 239 -11.55 -15.85 -15.64
C ALA A 239 -11.74 -17.16 -16.44
N PRO A 240 -11.44 -17.19 -17.76
CA PRO A 240 -11.66 -18.38 -18.61
C PRO A 240 -10.96 -19.65 -18.13
N GLN A 241 -9.90 -19.51 -17.36
CA GLN A 241 -9.12 -20.60 -16.77
C GLN A 241 -9.51 -20.91 -15.32
N ALA A 242 -10.51 -20.23 -14.77
CA ALA A 242 -10.93 -20.45 -13.40
C ALA A 242 -11.70 -21.79 -13.29
N PRO A 243 -11.47 -22.57 -12.21
CA PRO A 243 -12.25 -23.77 -11.96
C PRO A 243 -13.77 -23.48 -11.91
N MET A 244 -14.61 -24.44 -12.26
CA MET A 244 -16.07 -24.30 -12.27
C MET A 244 -16.63 -23.81 -10.92
N PHE A 245 -15.98 -24.20 -9.83
CA PHE A 245 -16.30 -23.69 -8.50
C PHE A 245 -16.17 -22.15 -8.41
N CYS A 246 -15.09 -21.59 -8.95
CA CYS A 246 -14.87 -20.15 -8.98
C CYS A 246 -15.92 -19.43 -9.82
N PHE A 247 -16.30 -20.01 -10.97
CA PHE A 247 -17.33 -19.46 -11.83
C PHE A 247 -18.68 -19.34 -11.12
N ARG A 248 -19.14 -20.43 -10.46
CA ARG A 248 -20.37 -20.41 -9.65
C ARG A 248 -20.32 -19.35 -8.57
N ARG A 249 -19.17 -19.13 -7.94
CA ARG A 249 -18.98 -18.09 -6.91
C ARG A 249 -18.99 -16.68 -7.50
N GLY A 250 -18.38 -16.51 -8.65
CA GLY A 250 -18.47 -15.24 -9.38
C GLY A 250 -19.92 -14.83 -9.64
N VAL A 251 -20.76 -15.77 -10.05
CA VAL A 251 -22.20 -15.55 -10.25
C VAL A 251 -22.89 -15.18 -8.94
N CYS A 252 -22.67 -15.94 -7.84
CA CYS A 252 -23.25 -15.62 -6.53
C CYS A 252 -22.84 -14.24 -6.01
N ILE A 253 -21.59 -13.85 -6.20
CA ILE A 253 -21.08 -12.51 -5.80
C ILE A 253 -21.73 -11.44 -6.68
N THR A 254 -21.91 -11.69 -7.97
CA THR A 254 -22.59 -10.77 -8.90
C THR A 254 -24.05 -10.56 -8.50
N ASP A 255 -24.75 -11.64 -8.15
CA ASP A 255 -26.13 -11.58 -7.66
C ASP A 255 -26.24 -10.80 -6.34
N ALA A 256 -25.32 -11.05 -5.40
CA ALA A 256 -25.25 -10.29 -4.15
C ALA A 256 -24.99 -8.79 -4.37
N LEU A 257 -24.16 -8.45 -5.36
CA LEU A 257 -23.93 -7.07 -5.81
C LEU A 257 -25.19 -6.42 -6.35
N LEU A 258 -25.92 -7.13 -7.24
CA LEU A 258 -27.14 -6.64 -7.83
C LEU A 258 -28.22 -6.40 -6.76
N HIS A 259 -28.29 -7.25 -5.75
CA HIS A 259 -29.21 -7.07 -4.62
C HIS A 259 -28.81 -5.92 -3.68
N ALA A 260 -27.50 -5.78 -3.38
CA ALA A 260 -27.02 -4.75 -2.47
C ALA A 260 -26.96 -3.34 -3.08
N HIS A 261 -26.77 -3.24 -4.39
CA HIS A 261 -26.57 -1.97 -5.11
C HIS A 261 -27.52 -1.79 -6.29
N GLY A 262 -28.64 -2.53 -6.34
CA GLY A 262 -29.62 -2.49 -7.42
C GLY A 262 -30.18 -1.08 -7.70
N ASP A 263 -30.18 -0.22 -6.70
CA ASP A 263 -30.60 1.17 -6.85
C ASP A 263 -29.49 2.06 -7.50
N LEU A 264 -28.22 1.75 -7.26
CA LEU A 264 -27.10 2.44 -7.89
C LEU A 264 -26.95 2.11 -9.38
N LEU A 265 -27.24 0.87 -9.78
CA LEU A 265 -27.17 0.44 -11.18
C LEU A 265 -28.31 1.00 -12.04
N ARG A 266 -29.49 1.25 -11.45
CA ARG A 266 -30.60 1.91 -12.14
C ARG A 266 -30.31 3.37 -12.50
N HIS A 267 -29.46 4.07 -11.73
CA HIS A 267 -29.05 5.45 -12.01
C HIS A 267 -27.91 5.57 -13.03
N VAL A 268 -27.23 4.49 -13.38
CA VAL A 268 -26.17 4.48 -14.40
C VAL A 268 -26.71 4.13 -15.79
N GLN A 269 -27.95 3.61 -15.88
CA GLN A 269 -28.62 3.28 -17.15
C GLN A 269 -29.66 4.32 -17.56
N ALA A 270 -29.92 5.35 -16.77
CA ALA A 270 -30.73 6.51 -17.10
C ALA A 270 -29.85 7.73 -17.40
#